data_3f109f281dc009d52f1d98d44c212b37
#
_entry.id   3f109f281dc009d52f1d98d44c212b37
#
_cell.length_a   1.000
_cell.length_b   1.000
_cell.length_c   1.000
_cell.angle_alpha   90.00
_cell.angle_beta   90.00
_cell.angle_gamma   90.00
#
_symmetry.space_group_name_H-M   'P 1'
#
loop_
_entity.id
_entity.type
_entity.pdbx_description
1 polymer ?
#
loop_
_entity_poly.entity_id
_entity_poly.type
_entity_poly.pdbx_seq_one_letter_code
_entity_poly.pdbx_strand_id
1 'polypeptide(L)'
;MLSLFESILESEITINIFLTCIAAALGCGILAAIASSIKAHPTKSFLVSRVLLPAIVFTVITMVNGNIGTGVAVMGAFSLVRFRSVPGKAKDIVSIFLVMTAGLACAGGYIGLALVFTAIVSAVMVLLSFIPCGEESAMNLEITIPESLCFADEFEDIFAKYTKKHRLVRTKTTNMGSLYKLFYKIELRDRRKMQAFIDELRCRNGNLEISIAENLEGVDEL
;
A
#
# COMPACT_ATOMS: atom_id res chain seq x y z
N MET A 1 9.73 37.03 1.60
CA MET A 1 9.12 35.71 1.92
C MET A 1 8.43 35.03 0.74
N LEU A 2 8.28 35.71 -0.40
CA LEU A 2 7.60 35.19 -1.60
C LEU A 2 8.52 34.39 -2.57
N SER A 3 9.83 34.46 -2.40
CA SER A 3 10.83 33.80 -3.29
C SER A 3 10.81 32.27 -3.27
N LEU A 4 10.18 31.65 -2.24
CA LEU A 4 10.04 30.18 -2.16
C LEU A 4 9.07 29.60 -3.19
N PHE A 5 8.18 30.42 -3.75
CA PHE A 5 7.18 30.03 -4.74
C PHE A 5 7.47 30.58 -6.14
N GLU A 6 8.60 31.25 -6.33
CA GLU A 6 9.04 31.70 -7.65
C GLU A 6 9.73 30.55 -8.39
N SER A 7 9.46 30.45 -9.70
CA SER A 7 10.15 29.49 -10.56
C SER A 7 11.59 29.91 -10.79
N ILE A 8 12.51 28.95 -10.65
CA ILE A 8 13.95 29.17 -10.95
C ILE A 8 14.20 29.12 -12.47
N LEU A 9 13.21 28.71 -13.25
CA LEU A 9 13.30 28.61 -14.71
C LEU A 9 12.89 29.95 -15.36
N GLU A 10 13.81 30.92 -15.45
CA GLU A 10 13.48 32.22 -16.07
C GLU A 10 13.66 32.25 -17.60
N SER A 11 14.51 31.45 -18.24
CA SER A 11 14.58 31.42 -19.71
C SER A 11 15.31 30.25 -20.37
N GLU A 12 16.36 29.67 -19.80
CA GLU A 12 17.03 28.48 -20.35
C GLU A 12 17.47 27.52 -19.25
N ILE A 13 17.28 26.21 -19.49
CA ILE A 13 17.70 25.19 -18.54
C ILE A 13 19.22 25.04 -18.61
N THR A 14 19.92 25.72 -17.70
CA THR A 14 21.33 25.51 -17.50
C THR A 14 21.60 24.19 -16.78
N ILE A 15 22.74 23.56 -17.08
CA ILE A 15 23.13 22.27 -16.48
C ILE A 15 23.14 22.32 -14.96
N ASN A 16 23.50 23.45 -14.36
CA ASN A 16 23.47 23.63 -12.88
C ASN A 16 22.04 23.64 -12.33
N ILE A 17 21.09 24.28 -13.02
CA ILE A 17 19.66 24.30 -12.63
C ILE A 17 19.08 22.91 -12.76
N PHE A 18 19.40 22.20 -13.84
CA PHE A 18 18.96 20.80 -14.02
C PHE A 18 19.44 19.88 -12.88
N LEU A 19 20.72 19.98 -12.50
CA LEU A 19 21.28 19.19 -11.40
C LEU A 19 20.65 19.54 -10.05
N THR A 20 20.40 20.83 -9.79
CA THR A 20 19.73 21.23 -8.53
C THR A 20 18.29 20.75 -8.46
N CYS A 21 17.54 20.80 -9.55
CA CYS A 21 16.16 20.29 -9.61
C CYS A 21 16.11 18.76 -9.44
N ILE A 22 17.02 18.01 -10.09
CA ILE A 22 17.12 16.55 -9.89
C ILE A 22 17.45 16.21 -8.43
N ALA A 23 18.41 16.92 -7.83
CA ALA A 23 18.79 16.70 -6.45
C ALA A 23 17.62 16.99 -5.50
N ALA A 24 16.86 18.05 -5.75
CA ALA A 24 15.65 18.39 -5.00
C ALA A 24 14.56 17.33 -5.18
N ALA A 25 14.33 16.83 -6.40
CA ALA A 25 13.37 15.78 -6.68
C ALA A 25 13.72 14.48 -5.95
N LEU A 26 14.99 14.06 -5.97
CA LEU A 26 15.48 12.91 -5.20
C LEU A 26 15.33 13.13 -3.70
N GLY A 27 15.62 14.33 -3.21
CA GLY A 27 15.41 14.70 -1.80
C GLY A 27 13.95 14.55 -1.37
N CYS A 28 12.99 15.02 -2.18
CA CYS A 28 11.56 14.81 -1.95
C CYS A 28 11.20 13.32 -1.95
N GLY A 29 11.77 12.53 -2.87
CA GLY A 29 11.58 11.08 -2.92
C GLY A 29 12.07 10.37 -1.66
N ILE A 30 13.26 10.72 -1.16
CA ILE A 30 13.82 10.18 0.07
C ILE A 30 12.92 10.54 1.27
N LEU A 31 12.48 11.80 1.37
CA LEU A 31 11.61 12.27 2.44
C LEU A 31 10.28 11.50 2.45
N ALA A 32 9.66 11.33 1.30
CA ALA A 32 8.43 10.54 1.16
C ALA A 32 8.65 9.05 1.48
N ALA A 33 9.80 8.48 1.07
CA ALA A 33 10.15 7.09 1.37
C ALA A 33 10.31 6.87 2.88
N ILE A 34 11.00 7.76 3.59
CA ILE A 34 11.16 7.70 5.04
C ILE A 34 9.81 7.79 5.75
N ALA A 35 8.99 8.79 5.39
CA ALA A 35 7.68 9.00 5.99
C ALA A 35 6.76 7.78 5.83
N SER A 36 6.77 7.16 4.67
CA SER A 36 5.94 5.98 4.38
C SER A 36 6.44 4.69 5.03
N SER A 37 7.73 4.63 5.41
CA SER A 37 8.33 3.48 6.10
C SER A 37 7.95 3.42 7.58
N ILE A 38 7.44 4.51 8.15
CA ILE A 38 7.02 4.57 9.54
C ILE A 38 5.77 3.70 9.71
N LYS A 39 5.84 2.69 10.59
CA LYS A 39 4.82 1.66 10.84
C LYS A 39 4.44 0.74 9.67
N ALA A 40 5.00 0.92 8.50
CA ALA A 40 4.84 0.00 7.39
C ALA A 40 6.18 -0.67 7.09
N HIS A 41 6.15 -1.93 6.68
CA HIS A 41 7.34 -2.64 6.21
C HIS A 41 7.29 -2.74 4.68
N PRO A 42 7.58 -1.65 3.94
CA PRO A 42 7.56 -1.68 2.49
C PRO A 42 8.69 -2.57 1.98
N THR A 43 8.46 -3.22 0.84
CA THR A 43 9.51 -3.99 0.17
C THR A 43 10.63 -3.06 -0.30
N LYS A 44 11.88 -3.54 -0.31
CA LYS A 44 13.04 -2.77 -0.80
C LYS A 44 12.81 -2.20 -2.21
N SER A 45 12.21 -3.00 -3.08
CA SER A 45 11.88 -2.59 -4.45
C SER A 45 10.95 -1.38 -4.49
N PHE A 46 9.96 -1.34 -3.61
CA PHE A 46 8.99 -0.24 -3.55
C PHE A 46 9.61 1.06 -3.00
N LEU A 47 10.54 0.95 -2.03
CA LEU A 47 11.30 2.10 -1.54
C LEU A 47 12.17 2.73 -2.64
N VAL A 48 12.90 1.89 -3.39
CA VAL A 48 13.74 2.36 -4.50
C VAL A 48 12.89 3.07 -5.55
N SER A 49 11.73 2.51 -5.90
CA SER A 49 10.81 3.14 -6.86
C SER A 49 10.35 4.52 -6.40
N ARG A 50 10.03 4.70 -5.11
CA ARG A 50 9.61 6.01 -4.57
C ARG A 50 10.71 7.07 -4.63
N VAL A 51 11.96 6.68 -4.40
CA VAL A 51 13.08 7.61 -4.46
C VAL A 51 13.39 8.03 -5.90
N LEU A 52 13.33 7.11 -6.85
CA LEU A 52 13.68 7.36 -8.25
C LEU A 52 12.55 8.04 -9.05
N LEU A 53 11.29 7.74 -8.71
CA LEU A 53 10.13 8.19 -9.48
C LEU A 53 10.07 9.71 -9.66
N PRO A 54 10.31 10.58 -8.66
CA PRO A 54 10.23 12.02 -8.86
C PRO A 54 11.32 12.52 -9.80
N ALA A 55 12.52 11.93 -9.81
CA ALA A 55 13.57 12.29 -10.76
C ALA A 55 13.24 11.87 -12.19
N ILE A 56 12.60 10.71 -12.36
CA ILE A 56 12.10 10.25 -13.66
C ILE A 56 11.02 11.19 -14.19
N VAL A 57 10.03 11.50 -13.35
CA VAL A 57 8.93 12.42 -13.72
C VAL A 57 9.49 13.81 -14.07
N PHE A 58 10.40 14.35 -13.25
CA PHE A 58 11.10 15.60 -13.53
C PHE A 58 11.72 15.58 -14.92
N THR A 59 12.51 14.56 -15.23
CA THR A 59 13.22 14.45 -16.51
C THR A 59 12.24 14.36 -17.68
N VAL A 60 11.22 13.52 -17.59
CA VAL A 60 10.21 13.35 -18.64
C VAL A 60 9.48 14.66 -18.92
N ILE A 61 9.01 15.35 -17.88
CA ILE A 61 8.28 16.61 -18.04
C ILE A 61 9.20 17.72 -18.61
N THR A 62 10.43 17.76 -18.16
CA THR A 62 11.42 18.71 -18.72
C THR A 62 11.66 18.49 -20.20
N MET A 63 11.71 17.22 -20.66
CA MET A 63 11.85 16.88 -22.09
C MET A 63 10.60 17.20 -22.91
N VAL A 64 9.42 17.16 -22.31
CA VAL A 64 8.14 17.46 -22.98
C VAL A 64 7.88 18.95 -23.03
N ASN A 65 8.45 19.71 -22.10
CA ASN A 65 8.21 21.15 -21.96
C ASN A 65 8.56 21.92 -23.28
N GLY A 66 7.58 22.65 -23.80
CA GLY A 66 7.71 23.41 -25.05
C GLY A 66 7.51 22.60 -26.33
N ASN A 67 7.33 21.28 -26.30
CA ASN A 67 7.15 20.47 -27.50
C ASN A 67 5.91 19.53 -27.40
N ILE A 68 4.83 19.95 -28.06
CA ILE A 68 3.55 19.20 -28.07
C ILE A 68 3.73 17.80 -28.67
N GLY A 69 4.57 17.67 -29.73
CA GLY A 69 4.82 16.38 -30.38
C GLY A 69 5.48 15.37 -29.45
N THR A 70 6.46 15.81 -28.67
CA THR A 70 7.10 14.97 -27.63
C THR A 70 6.10 14.59 -26.54
N GLY A 71 5.21 15.50 -26.15
CA GLY A 71 4.16 15.24 -25.17
C GLY A 71 3.23 14.13 -25.60
N VAL A 72 2.76 14.13 -26.85
CA VAL A 72 1.91 13.08 -27.42
C VAL A 72 2.65 11.75 -27.51
N ALA A 73 3.91 11.76 -27.93
CA ALA A 73 4.73 10.54 -28.02
C ALA A 73 4.96 9.89 -26.65
N VAL A 74 5.27 10.69 -25.62
CA VAL A 74 5.44 10.21 -24.22
C VAL A 74 4.13 9.66 -23.69
N MET A 75 3.00 10.34 -23.92
CA MET A 75 1.68 9.85 -23.51
C MET A 75 1.37 8.49 -24.17
N GLY A 76 1.67 8.34 -25.47
CA GLY A 76 1.53 7.09 -26.19
C GLY A 76 2.41 5.98 -25.61
N ALA A 77 3.68 6.28 -25.31
CA ALA A 77 4.60 5.31 -24.71
C ALA A 77 4.12 4.83 -23.34
N PHE A 78 3.68 5.75 -22.46
CA PHE A 78 3.15 5.40 -21.14
C PHE A 78 1.85 4.58 -21.22
N SER A 79 1.01 4.80 -22.23
CA SER A 79 -0.20 4.02 -22.42
C SER A 79 0.06 2.54 -22.75
N LEU A 80 1.24 2.21 -23.30
CA LEU A 80 1.68 0.84 -23.55
C LEU A 80 2.24 0.16 -22.30
N VAL A 81 2.63 0.91 -21.29
CA VAL A 81 3.10 0.36 -20.01
C VAL A 81 1.91 -0.13 -19.20
N ARG A 82 1.59 -1.39 -19.37
CA ARG A 82 0.55 -2.04 -18.58
C ARG A 82 1.10 -2.40 -17.20
N PHE A 83 0.70 -1.66 -16.20
CA PHE A 83 0.95 -2.06 -14.81
C PHE A 83 0.16 -3.34 -14.49
N ARG A 84 0.84 -4.48 -14.57
CA ARG A 84 0.26 -5.82 -14.32
C ARG A 84 0.36 -6.22 -12.84
N SER A 85 0.70 -5.30 -11.97
CA SER A 85 0.81 -5.54 -10.54
C SER A 85 -0.55 -5.38 -9.85
N VAL A 86 -0.79 -6.23 -8.87
CA VAL A 86 -1.90 -6.12 -7.92
C VAL A 86 -1.95 -4.69 -7.39
N PRO A 87 -3.12 -4.04 -7.32
CA PRO A 87 -3.22 -2.71 -6.74
C PRO A 87 -2.65 -2.75 -5.31
N GLY A 88 -1.60 -1.97 -5.09
CA GLY A 88 -0.98 -1.84 -3.76
C GLY A 88 -1.98 -1.28 -2.75
N LYS A 89 -1.61 -1.31 -1.48
CA LYS A 89 -2.42 -0.68 -0.43
C LYS A 89 -2.74 0.76 -0.80
N ALA A 90 -3.89 1.28 -0.40
CA ALA A 90 -4.31 2.65 -0.69
C ALA A 90 -3.22 3.69 -0.30
N LYS A 91 -2.50 3.45 0.80
CA LYS A 91 -1.34 4.26 1.23
C LYS A 91 -0.22 4.29 0.20
N ASP A 92 0.00 3.19 -0.53
CA ASP A 92 1.05 3.08 -1.55
C ASP A 92 0.71 3.93 -2.76
N ILE A 93 -0.55 3.91 -3.17
CA ILE A 93 -1.07 4.74 -4.28
C ILE A 93 -0.88 6.22 -3.93
N VAL A 94 -1.33 6.66 -2.76
CA VAL A 94 -1.17 8.04 -2.30
C VAL A 94 0.30 8.47 -2.30
N SER A 95 1.21 7.61 -1.84
CA SER A 95 2.64 7.93 -1.80
C SER A 95 3.27 8.03 -3.19
N ILE A 96 2.81 7.24 -4.17
CA ILE A 96 3.23 7.36 -5.57
C ILE A 96 2.79 8.71 -6.14
N PHE A 97 1.52 9.08 -5.94
CA PHE A 97 1.04 10.40 -6.39
C PHE A 97 1.78 11.56 -5.75
N LEU A 98 2.13 11.45 -4.46
CA LEU A 98 2.92 12.46 -3.76
C LEU A 98 4.27 12.70 -4.44
N VAL A 99 5.03 11.64 -4.71
CA VAL A 99 6.36 11.77 -5.32
C VAL A 99 6.28 12.17 -6.80
N MET A 100 5.23 11.79 -7.52
CA MET A 100 4.96 12.27 -8.88
C MET A 100 4.71 13.78 -8.89
N THR A 101 3.87 14.27 -7.97
CA THR A 101 3.58 15.72 -7.84
C THR A 101 4.83 16.50 -7.48
N ALA A 102 5.69 15.98 -6.61
CA ALA A 102 6.96 16.59 -6.29
C ALA A 102 7.88 16.70 -7.52
N GLY A 103 7.98 15.63 -8.32
CA GLY A 103 8.74 15.64 -9.58
C GLY A 103 8.20 16.65 -10.60
N LEU A 104 6.87 16.76 -10.71
CA LEU A 104 6.21 17.75 -11.57
C LEU A 104 6.50 19.19 -11.13
N ALA A 105 6.43 19.47 -9.82
CA ALA A 105 6.73 20.79 -9.29
C ALA A 105 8.21 21.18 -9.52
N CYS A 106 9.12 20.23 -9.34
CA CYS A 106 10.54 20.45 -9.68
C CYS A 106 10.74 20.72 -11.16
N ALA A 107 9.99 20.09 -12.06
CA ALA A 107 10.05 20.31 -13.50
C ALA A 107 9.55 21.72 -13.91
N GLY A 108 8.62 22.28 -13.14
CA GLY A 108 8.21 23.69 -13.26
C GLY A 108 9.19 24.69 -12.64
N GLY A 109 10.28 24.22 -12.02
CA GLY A 109 11.23 25.08 -11.31
C GLY A 109 10.81 25.49 -9.91
N TYR A 110 9.68 24.98 -9.40
CA TYR A 110 9.12 25.32 -8.08
C TYR A 110 9.67 24.42 -6.97
N ILE A 111 10.99 24.46 -6.75
CA ILE A 111 11.67 23.59 -5.77
C ILE A 111 11.13 23.81 -4.35
N GLY A 112 10.94 25.09 -3.96
CA GLY A 112 10.42 25.43 -2.64
C GLY A 112 9.03 24.85 -2.40
N LEU A 113 8.14 24.98 -3.40
CA LEU A 113 6.79 24.40 -3.35
C LEU A 113 6.84 22.89 -3.26
N ALA A 114 7.70 22.23 -4.04
CA ALA A 114 7.87 20.77 -4.02
C ALA A 114 8.26 20.26 -2.61
N LEU A 115 9.25 20.91 -1.99
CA LEU A 115 9.74 20.55 -0.65
C LEU A 115 8.67 20.77 0.43
N VAL A 116 8.03 21.95 0.45
CA VAL A 116 6.99 22.28 1.43
C VAL A 116 5.79 21.34 1.29
N PHE A 117 5.30 21.14 0.07
CA PHE A 117 4.20 20.23 -0.20
C PHE A 117 4.51 18.80 0.24
N THR A 118 5.68 18.27 -0.15
CA THR A 118 6.12 16.93 0.23
C THR A 118 6.24 16.81 1.75
N ALA A 119 6.78 17.82 2.43
CA ALA A 119 6.93 17.81 3.89
C ALA A 119 5.55 17.80 4.59
N ILE A 120 4.62 18.65 4.15
CA ILE A 120 3.27 18.73 4.73
C ILE A 120 2.53 17.41 4.56
N VAL A 121 2.46 16.87 3.33
CA VAL A 121 1.73 15.63 3.05
C VAL A 121 2.38 14.44 3.76
N SER A 122 3.72 14.37 3.79
CA SER A 122 4.45 13.34 4.53
C SER A 122 4.16 13.42 6.03
N ALA A 123 4.13 14.62 6.62
CA ALA A 123 3.78 14.81 8.03
C ALA A 123 2.34 14.34 8.32
N VAL A 124 1.38 14.69 7.46
CA VAL A 124 0.00 14.22 7.60
C VAL A 124 -0.10 12.71 7.47
N MET A 125 0.59 12.08 6.52
CA MET A 125 0.63 10.62 6.38
C MET A 125 1.17 9.93 7.64
N VAL A 126 2.24 10.46 8.21
CA VAL A 126 2.81 9.96 9.47
C VAL A 126 1.81 10.13 10.61
N LEU A 127 1.21 11.32 10.75
CA LEU A 127 0.22 11.59 11.80
C LEU A 127 -0.96 10.62 11.72
N LEU A 128 -1.52 10.43 10.53
CA LEU A 128 -2.62 9.49 10.30
C LEU A 128 -2.21 8.03 10.57
N SER A 129 -0.95 7.66 10.38
CA SER A 129 -0.43 6.33 10.73
C SER A 129 -0.47 6.04 12.22
N PHE A 130 -0.54 7.06 13.09
CA PHE A 130 -0.66 6.86 14.53
C PHE A 130 -2.11 6.65 15.00
N ILE A 131 -3.10 6.94 14.15
CA ILE A 131 -4.50 6.67 14.48
C ILE A 131 -4.73 5.16 14.36
N PRO A 132 -5.06 4.46 15.46
CA PRO A 132 -5.34 3.03 15.42
C PRO A 132 -6.69 2.79 14.72
N CYS A 133 -6.66 2.64 13.41
CA CYS A 133 -7.80 2.06 12.71
C CYS A 133 -7.73 0.54 12.89
N GLY A 134 -8.69 -0.02 13.62
CA GLY A 134 -8.70 -1.38 14.19
C GLY A 134 -8.56 -2.59 13.25
N GLU A 135 -7.96 -2.46 12.10
CA GLU A 135 -7.74 -3.56 11.14
C GLU A 135 -6.30 -4.14 11.15
N GLU A 136 -5.33 -3.45 11.76
CA GLU A 136 -3.91 -3.89 11.73
C GLU A 136 -3.65 -5.20 12.52
N SER A 137 -4.54 -5.60 13.41
CA SER A 137 -4.41 -6.85 14.18
C SER A 137 -5.30 -7.98 13.68
N ALA A 138 -6.05 -7.76 12.62
CA ALA A 138 -6.95 -8.76 12.06
C ALA A 138 -6.15 -9.83 11.30
N MET A 139 -6.45 -11.09 11.58
CA MET A 139 -5.91 -12.25 10.89
C MET A 139 -7.01 -12.88 10.03
N ASN A 140 -6.63 -13.42 8.88
CA ASN A 140 -7.52 -14.22 8.06
C ASN A 140 -7.45 -15.67 8.54
N LEU A 141 -8.59 -16.21 8.98
CA LEU A 141 -8.74 -17.59 9.38
C LEU A 141 -9.61 -18.30 8.34
N GLU A 142 -9.10 -19.36 7.77
CA GLU A 142 -9.81 -20.26 6.88
C GLU A 142 -10.03 -21.59 7.61
N ILE A 143 -11.29 -22.02 7.73
CA ILE A 143 -11.67 -23.29 8.33
C ILE A 143 -12.40 -24.13 7.29
N THR A 144 -11.91 -25.33 7.03
CA THR A 144 -12.62 -26.32 6.21
C THR A 144 -13.48 -27.18 7.10
N ILE A 145 -14.75 -27.36 6.76
CA ILE A 145 -15.72 -28.19 7.50
C ILE A 145 -16.49 -29.11 6.56
N PRO A 146 -16.97 -30.27 7.02
CA PRO A 146 -17.84 -31.12 6.23
C PRO A 146 -19.26 -30.51 6.11
N GLU A 147 -19.97 -30.83 5.03
CA GLU A 147 -21.33 -30.34 4.76
C GLU A 147 -22.33 -30.71 5.88
N SER A 148 -22.08 -31.82 6.56
CA SER A 148 -22.92 -32.29 7.67
C SER A 148 -22.85 -31.43 8.93
N LEU A 149 -21.87 -30.51 9.04
CA LEU A 149 -21.66 -29.66 10.20
C LEU A 149 -22.41 -28.34 10.04
N CYS A 150 -23.27 -28.02 11.02
CA CYS A 150 -23.94 -26.72 11.07
C CYS A 150 -22.97 -25.68 11.60
N PHE A 151 -22.44 -24.81 10.73
CA PHE A 151 -21.37 -23.88 11.06
C PHE A 151 -21.80 -22.61 11.80
N ALA A 152 -23.11 -22.36 11.94
CA ALA A 152 -23.59 -21.08 12.47
C ALA A 152 -23.19 -20.85 13.94
N ASP A 153 -23.24 -21.91 14.76
CA ASP A 153 -23.07 -21.82 16.23
C ASP A 153 -21.89 -22.68 16.75
N GLU A 154 -21.35 -23.57 15.91
CA GLU A 154 -20.40 -24.60 16.35
C GLU A 154 -19.07 -24.04 16.88
N PHE A 155 -18.65 -22.87 16.39
CA PHE A 155 -17.37 -22.27 16.75
C PHE A 155 -17.50 -21.04 17.65
N GLU A 156 -18.72 -20.60 17.98
CA GLU A 156 -18.96 -19.33 18.67
C GLU A 156 -18.34 -19.29 20.07
N ASP A 157 -18.40 -20.38 20.82
CA ASP A 157 -17.78 -20.48 22.15
C ASP A 157 -16.23 -20.44 22.08
N ILE A 158 -15.63 -21.04 21.05
CA ILE A 158 -14.19 -20.99 20.82
C ILE A 158 -13.78 -19.55 20.44
N PHE A 159 -14.54 -18.91 19.56
CA PHE A 159 -14.30 -17.53 19.20
C PHE A 159 -14.44 -16.59 20.40
N ALA A 160 -15.48 -16.75 21.21
CA ALA A 160 -15.67 -15.96 22.44
C ALA A 160 -14.50 -16.11 23.43
N LYS A 161 -13.89 -17.29 23.50
CA LYS A 161 -12.74 -17.57 24.38
C LYS A 161 -11.44 -16.96 23.90
N TYR A 162 -11.13 -17.06 22.61
CA TYR A 162 -9.81 -16.75 22.06
C TYR A 162 -9.75 -15.44 21.29
N THR A 163 -10.88 -14.92 20.77
CA THR A 163 -10.90 -13.72 19.94
C THR A 163 -11.52 -12.52 20.67
N LYS A 164 -11.08 -11.33 20.30
CA LYS A 164 -11.72 -10.06 20.69
C LYS A 164 -12.86 -9.72 19.74
N LYS A 165 -12.62 -9.96 18.44
CA LYS A 165 -13.57 -9.76 17.36
C LYS A 165 -13.41 -10.90 16.36
N HIS A 166 -14.51 -11.37 15.83
CA HIS A 166 -14.55 -12.30 14.72
C HIS A 166 -15.69 -11.91 13.79
N ARG A 167 -15.51 -12.15 12.52
CA ARG A 167 -16.52 -11.88 11.49
C ARG A 167 -16.36 -12.86 10.35
N LEU A 168 -17.43 -13.57 10.00
CA LEU A 168 -17.49 -14.37 8.78
C LEU A 168 -17.52 -13.40 7.56
N VAL A 169 -16.54 -13.52 6.69
CA VAL A 169 -16.39 -12.65 5.50
C VAL A 169 -16.94 -13.34 4.27
N ARG A 170 -16.69 -14.66 4.16
CA ARG A 170 -17.04 -15.43 2.97
C ARG A 170 -17.21 -16.90 3.32
N THR A 171 -18.14 -17.56 2.64
CA THR A 171 -18.29 -19.02 2.63
C THR A 171 -18.13 -19.51 1.21
N LYS A 172 -17.36 -20.57 1.00
CA LYS A 172 -17.14 -21.20 -0.30
C LYS A 172 -17.38 -22.69 -0.19
N THR A 173 -18.16 -23.25 -1.11
CA THR A 173 -18.26 -24.70 -1.26
C THR A 173 -17.08 -25.23 -2.05
N THR A 174 -16.55 -26.38 -1.65
CA THR A 174 -15.42 -27.02 -2.34
C THR A 174 -15.63 -28.53 -2.40
N ASN A 175 -14.78 -29.24 -3.13
CA ASN A 175 -14.85 -30.70 -3.26
C ASN A 175 -16.24 -31.18 -3.69
N MET A 176 -16.76 -30.64 -4.81
CA MET A 176 -18.08 -30.96 -5.39
C MET A 176 -19.27 -30.75 -4.41
N GLY A 177 -19.11 -29.82 -3.45
CA GLY A 177 -20.15 -29.47 -2.49
C GLY A 177 -20.07 -30.18 -1.13
N SER A 178 -19.21 -31.22 -0.99
CA SER A 178 -19.10 -32.00 0.24
C SER A 178 -18.38 -31.29 1.40
N LEU A 179 -17.69 -30.17 1.11
CA LEU A 179 -16.97 -29.38 2.08
C LEU A 179 -17.29 -27.91 1.95
N TYR A 180 -17.33 -27.20 3.09
CA TYR A 180 -17.38 -25.74 3.15
C TYR A 180 -16.04 -25.18 3.61
N LYS A 181 -15.57 -24.11 2.97
CA LYS A 181 -14.48 -23.26 3.44
C LYS A 181 -15.07 -21.97 3.98
N LEU A 182 -14.84 -21.72 5.25
CA LEU A 182 -15.30 -20.55 5.99
C LEU A 182 -14.13 -19.59 6.14
N PHE A 183 -14.29 -18.37 5.67
CA PHE A 183 -13.28 -17.32 5.78
C PHE A 183 -13.72 -16.33 6.85
N TYR A 184 -12.97 -16.28 7.94
CA TYR A 184 -13.20 -15.35 9.03
C TYR A 184 -12.10 -14.30 9.09
N LYS A 185 -12.46 -13.07 9.40
CA LYS A 185 -11.52 -12.06 9.95
C LYS A 185 -11.60 -12.14 11.46
N ILE A 186 -10.47 -12.42 12.11
CA ILE A 186 -10.38 -12.58 13.56
C ILE A 186 -9.33 -11.67 14.16
N GLU A 187 -9.55 -11.19 15.37
CA GLU A 187 -8.55 -10.52 16.20
C GLU A 187 -8.35 -11.37 17.47
N LEU A 188 -7.20 -12.02 17.59
CA LEU A 188 -6.87 -12.83 18.76
C LEU A 188 -6.66 -11.94 19.99
N ARG A 189 -7.15 -12.41 21.16
CA ARG A 189 -6.88 -11.76 22.45
C ARG A 189 -5.40 -11.87 22.85
N ASP A 190 -4.81 -13.04 22.59
CA ASP A 190 -3.41 -13.36 22.90
C ASP A 190 -2.81 -14.22 21.76
N ARG A 191 -1.86 -13.68 21.03
CA ARG A 191 -1.17 -14.38 19.93
C ARG A 191 -0.42 -15.64 20.41
N ARG A 192 -0.02 -15.69 21.69
CA ARG A 192 0.67 -16.85 22.27
C ARG A 192 -0.23 -18.09 22.38
N LYS A 193 -1.54 -17.89 22.41
CA LYS A 193 -2.53 -18.96 22.47
C LYS A 193 -3.03 -19.45 21.12
N MET A 194 -2.38 -19.01 20.03
CA MET A 194 -2.77 -19.39 18.66
C MET A 194 -2.80 -20.90 18.47
N GLN A 195 -1.82 -21.63 18.99
CA GLN A 195 -1.75 -23.08 18.85
C GLN A 195 -2.94 -23.76 19.55
N ALA A 196 -3.23 -23.38 20.80
CA ALA A 196 -4.37 -23.92 21.54
C ALA A 196 -5.71 -23.60 20.86
N PHE A 197 -5.81 -22.42 20.25
CA PHE A 197 -6.98 -22.02 19.45
C PHE A 197 -7.16 -22.93 18.22
N ILE A 198 -6.09 -23.20 17.49
CA ILE A 198 -6.12 -24.10 16.32
C ILE A 198 -6.48 -25.52 16.76
N ASP A 199 -5.92 -26.00 17.86
CA ASP A 199 -6.19 -27.37 18.36
C ASP A 199 -7.66 -27.56 18.76
N GLU A 200 -8.28 -26.56 19.44
CA GLU A 200 -9.69 -26.61 19.75
C GLU A 200 -10.59 -26.58 18.50
N LEU A 201 -10.23 -25.76 17.50
CA LEU A 201 -10.94 -25.74 16.21
C LEU A 201 -10.83 -27.08 15.49
N ARG A 202 -9.64 -27.74 15.50
CA ARG A 202 -9.41 -29.05 14.87
C ARG A 202 -10.24 -30.15 15.48
N CYS A 203 -10.50 -30.08 16.77
CA CYS A 203 -11.38 -31.06 17.45
C CYS A 203 -12.80 -31.00 16.92
N ARG A 204 -13.27 -29.85 16.41
CA ARG A 204 -14.65 -29.68 15.95
C ARG A 204 -14.81 -29.76 14.44
N ASN A 205 -13.81 -29.38 13.67
CA ASN A 205 -13.90 -29.39 12.21
C ASN A 205 -13.66 -30.76 11.57
N GLY A 206 -13.57 -31.83 12.37
CA GLY A 206 -13.23 -33.16 11.87
C GLY A 206 -11.76 -33.32 11.44
N ASN A 207 -10.85 -32.55 12.03
CA ASN A 207 -9.42 -32.53 11.73
C ASN A 207 -9.09 -32.19 10.27
N LEU A 208 -9.97 -31.41 9.62
CA LEU A 208 -9.75 -30.88 8.28
C LEU A 208 -8.78 -29.70 8.30
N GLU A 209 -8.46 -29.20 7.12
CA GLU A 209 -7.53 -28.07 6.92
C GLU A 209 -8.00 -26.80 7.65
N ILE A 210 -7.08 -26.18 8.41
CA ILE A 210 -7.24 -24.85 8.97
C ILE A 210 -6.01 -24.03 8.58
N SER A 211 -6.23 -22.83 8.06
CA SER A 211 -5.19 -21.87 7.72
C SER A 211 -5.40 -20.57 8.46
N ILE A 212 -4.34 -20.03 9.08
CA ILE A 212 -4.33 -18.71 9.68
C ILE A 212 -3.22 -17.91 9.02
N ALA A 213 -3.57 -16.80 8.40
CA ALA A 213 -2.62 -15.87 7.79
C ALA A 213 -2.77 -14.48 8.41
N GLU A 214 -1.67 -13.77 8.62
CA GLU A 214 -1.74 -12.33 8.87
C GLU A 214 -2.38 -11.67 7.66
N ASN A 215 -3.16 -10.61 7.92
CA ASN A 215 -3.86 -9.88 6.85
C ASN A 215 -2.83 -9.22 5.93
N LEU A 216 -2.27 -9.98 5.02
CA LEU A 216 -1.54 -9.50 3.86
C LEU A 216 -2.61 -9.01 2.87
N GLU A 217 -3.11 -7.78 3.07
CA GLU A 217 -3.98 -7.14 2.08
C GLU A 217 -3.31 -7.22 0.71
N GLY A 218 -3.82 -8.08 -0.15
CA GLY A 218 -3.35 -8.21 -1.54
C GLY A 218 -3.02 -9.62 -2.03
N VAL A 219 -3.29 -10.70 -1.28
CA VAL A 219 -2.98 -12.09 -1.71
C VAL A 219 -4.22 -12.89 -2.13
N ASP A 220 -5.42 -12.38 -1.93
CA ASP A 220 -6.66 -13.11 -2.19
C ASP A 220 -7.41 -12.66 -3.45
N GLU A 221 -6.76 -12.66 -4.62
CA GLU A 221 -7.45 -12.70 -5.92
C GLU A 221 -6.58 -13.43 -6.96
N LEU A 222 -6.54 -14.74 -6.86
CA LEU A 222 -6.22 -15.64 -7.99
C LEU A 222 -7.27 -16.75 -8.07
#